data_5b185da9d7281432b1cb2f5ed317028e
#
_entry.id   5b185da9d7281432b1cb2f5ed317028e
#
_cell.length_a   1.000
_cell.length_b   1.000
_cell.length_c   1.000
_cell.angle_alpha   90.00
_cell.angle_beta   90.00
_cell.angle_gamma   90.00
#
_symmetry.space_group_name_H-M   'P 1'
#
loop_
_entity.id
_entity.type
_entity.pdbx_description
1 polymer ?
#
loop_
_entity_poly.entity_id
_entity_poly.type
_entity_poly.pdbx_seq_one_letter_code
_entity_poly.pdbx_strand_id
1 'polypeptide(L)'
;MRAAVMRAYKTPLTIEDIEIARPGPREVRVRTAATGVCHSDLHCIEAALPVPPPTVLGHEPAGVVVEVGPGVTHVQAGDHVIGCLSAFCGSCAYCLSGQPNLCGGAATQRAPGEPPRLSKKGELIHQFAHLSAFAEEMLVHENALVKIRKEMPLDRAALIGCGVTTGLGAALNTAGIRPGETAAVIGCGGVGLAAIQGCRIGGASRIIAVDTLAWKLDLAKKLGATEAIDASAEDAMMKVLGLTGGVDYAFECIGLKQTAAQGLGMIRKGGTLVLVGVVPIGTNLELNGLDIVLQGKSVVGSMMGSNRFRIDMPRYVDFYLDGRLKLDEMISQRFGLDDVNKAFDMMKAGEVARSVIAFAS
;
A
#
# COMPACT_ATOMS: atom_id res chain seq x y z
N MET A 1 12.08 -15.63 -17.74
CA MET A 1 11.95 -14.20 -17.44
C MET A 1 12.87 -13.82 -16.27
N ARG A 2 13.35 -12.58 -16.24
CA ARG A 2 14.18 -12.09 -15.14
C ARG A 2 13.33 -11.70 -13.94
N ALA A 3 13.79 -12.03 -12.74
CA ALA A 3 13.13 -11.68 -11.49
C ALA A 3 14.14 -11.43 -10.37
N ALA A 4 13.78 -10.60 -9.39
CA ALA A 4 14.54 -10.42 -8.16
C ALA A 4 14.02 -11.39 -7.11
N VAL A 5 14.85 -12.38 -6.75
CA VAL A 5 14.51 -13.49 -5.88
C VAL A 5 15.15 -13.30 -4.51
N MET A 6 14.34 -13.36 -3.45
CA MET A 6 14.82 -13.47 -2.08
C MET A 6 15.20 -14.93 -1.80
N ARG A 7 16.48 -15.24 -1.75
CA ARG A 7 17.01 -16.59 -1.49
C ARG A 7 17.15 -16.92 -0.02
N ALA A 8 17.37 -15.89 0.80
CA ALA A 8 17.45 -16.01 2.25
C ALA A 8 17.04 -14.67 2.89
N TYR A 9 16.64 -14.73 4.15
CA TYR A 9 16.40 -13.52 4.94
C TYR A 9 17.68 -12.73 5.17
N LYS A 10 17.56 -11.41 5.28
CA LYS A 10 18.67 -10.48 5.58
C LYS A 10 19.80 -10.53 4.56
N THR A 11 19.51 -10.94 3.32
CA THR A 11 20.45 -10.92 2.20
C THR A 11 19.88 -10.08 1.06
N PRO A 12 20.73 -9.49 0.20
CA PRO A 12 20.27 -8.82 -1.00
C PRO A 12 19.46 -9.76 -1.90
N LEU A 13 18.50 -9.22 -2.62
CA LEU A 13 17.77 -9.94 -3.66
C LEU A 13 18.73 -10.27 -4.81
N THR A 14 18.60 -11.48 -5.38
CA THR A 14 19.39 -11.91 -6.54
C THR A 14 18.57 -11.82 -7.81
N ILE A 15 19.15 -11.25 -8.87
CA ILE A 15 18.50 -11.21 -10.19
C ILE A 15 18.75 -12.56 -10.88
N GLU A 16 17.66 -13.23 -11.24
CA GLU A 16 17.71 -14.59 -11.78
C GLU A 16 16.76 -14.76 -12.95
N ASP A 17 17.15 -15.68 -13.86
CA ASP A 17 16.22 -16.21 -14.85
C ASP A 17 15.39 -17.32 -14.22
N ILE A 18 14.08 -17.13 -14.20
CA ILE A 18 13.10 -18.08 -13.66
C ILE A 18 12.05 -18.44 -14.71
N GLU A 19 11.35 -19.52 -14.47
CA GLU A 19 10.26 -20.03 -15.30
C GLU A 19 8.92 -19.51 -14.76
N ILE A 20 8.02 -19.12 -15.69
CA ILE A 20 6.64 -18.78 -15.41
C ILE A 20 5.73 -19.77 -16.13
N ALA A 21 4.76 -20.33 -15.41
CA ALA A 21 3.82 -21.28 -15.98
C ALA A 21 2.85 -20.60 -16.98
N ARG A 22 2.18 -21.39 -17.80
CA ARG A 22 1.03 -20.89 -18.59
C ARG A 22 -0.16 -20.61 -17.68
N PRO A 23 -1.02 -19.63 -18.05
CA PRO A 23 -2.22 -19.34 -17.30
C PRO A 23 -3.17 -20.56 -17.23
N GLY A 24 -3.46 -20.99 -16.01
CA GLY A 24 -4.53 -21.94 -15.71
C GLY A 24 -5.91 -21.27 -15.65
N PRO A 25 -6.96 -21.99 -15.17
CA PRO A 25 -8.30 -21.42 -15.03
C PRO A 25 -8.30 -20.13 -14.20
N ARG A 26 -8.93 -19.08 -14.73
CA ARG A 26 -9.05 -17.75 -14.13
C ARG A 26 -7.71 -17.06 -13.82
N GLU A 27 -6.61 -17.52 -14.39
CA GLU A 27 -5.30 -16.90 -14.28
C GLU A 27 -5.02 -15.97 -15.45
N VAL A 28 -4.22 -14.96 -15.18
CA VAL A 28 -3.84 -13.89 -16.12
C VAL A 28 -2.33 -13.70 -16.06
N ARG A 29 -1.68 -13.72 -17.22
CA ARG A 29 -0.29 -13.33 -17.35
C ARG A 29 -0.20 -11.85 -17.70
N VAL A 30 0.55 -11.11 -16.91
CA VAL A 30 0.70 -9.66 -17.05
C VAL A 30 2.17 -9.35 -17.24
N ARG A 31 2.52 -8.59 -18.28
CA ARG A 31 3.83 -7.97 -18.41
C ARG A 31 3.89 -6.80 -17.46
N THR A 32 4.81 -6.84 -16.51
CA THR A 32 5.03 -5.78 -15.52
C THR A 32 5.63 -4.56 -16.23
N ALA A 33 4.98 -3.43 -16.18
CA ALA A 33 5.53 -2.17 -16.68
C ALA A 33 6.24 -1.40 -15.57
N ALA A 34 5.70 -1.44 -14.36
CA ALA A 34 6.31 -0.85 -13.20
C ALA A 34 5.80 -1.50 -11.90
N THR A 35 6.59 -1.40 -10.85
CA THR A 35 6.19 -1.78 -9.49
C THR A 35 6.77 -0.83 -8.46
N GLY A 36 5.98 -0.45 -7.47
CA GLY A 36 6.45 0.32 -6.32
C GLY A 36 7.34 -0.52 -5.40
N VAL A 37 8.24 0.15 -4.68
CA VAL A 37 9.05 -0.43 -3.62
C VAL A 37 8.46 -0.03 -2.27
N CYS A 38 8.13 -1.00 -1.42
CA CYS A 38 7.38 -0.80 -0.19
C CYS A 38 8.13 -1.35 1.04
N HIS A 39 7.86 -0.74 2.20
CA HIS A 39 8.39 -1.25 3.49
C HIS A 39 7.91 -2.68 3.81
N SER A 40 6.75 -3.10 3.29
CA SER A 40 6.29 -4.49 3.48
C SER A 40 7.21 -5.51 2.80
N ASP A 41 7.78 -5.18 1.63
CA ASP A 41 8.79 -6.03 0.99
C ASP A 41 10.09 -6.07 1.83
N LEU A 42 10.49 -4.93 2.37
CA LEU A 42 11.65 -4.83 3.27
C LEU A 42 11.44 -5.65 4.55
N HIS A 43 10.22 -5.61 5.13
CA HIS A 43 9.88 -6.44 6.28
C HIS A 43 9.99 -7.94 5.98
N CYS A 44 9.71 -8.37 4.74
CA CYS A 44 9.95 -9.75 4.31
C CYS A 44 11.45 -10.06 4.25
N ILE A 45 12.25 -9.17 3.65
CA ILE A 45 13.71 -9.34 3.57
C ILE A 45 14.32 -9.43 4.97
N GLU A 46 13.85 -8.62 5.92
CA GLU A 46 14.36 -8.56 7.31
C GLU A 46 13.73 -9.61 8.24
N ALA A 47 12.88 -10.50 7.73
CA ALA A 47 12.14 -11.53 8.49
C ALA A 47 11.18 -10.94 9.57
N ALA A 48 10.82 -9.67 9.49
CA ALA A 48 9.80 -9.07 10.33
C ALA A 48 8.37 -9.46 9.88
N LEU A 49 8.20 -9.77 8.59
CA LEU A 49 7.04 -10.42 7.99
C LEU A 49 7.54 -11.69 7.27
N PRO A 50 7.53 -12.87 7.91
CA PRO A 50 8.15 -14.06 7.35
C PRO A 50 7.37 -14.61 6.15
N VAL A 51 8.06 -14.77 5.04
CA VAL A 51 7.62 -15.49 3.84
C VAL A 51 8.70 -16.51 3.46
N PRO A 52 8.34 -17.74 3.07
CA PRO A 52 9.34 -18.79 2.86
C PRO A 52 10.22 -18.50 1.65
N PRO A 53 11.55 -18.41 1.77
CA PRO A 53 12.43 -18.36 0.62
C PRO A 53 12.50 -19.74 -0.07
N PRO A 54 12.75 -19.85 -1.41
CA PRO A 54 12.93 -18.72 -2.31
C PRO A 54 11.60 -18.04 -2.70
N THR A 55 11.55 -16.71 -2.68
CA THR A 55 10.34 -15.94 -2.99
C THR A 55 10.65 -14.77 -3.92
N VAL A 56 9.82 -14.52 -4.92
CA VAL A 56 9.80 -13.24 -5.64
C VAL A 56 8.89 -12.27 -4.89
N LEU A 57 9.46 -11.13 -4.46
CA LEU A 57 8.74 -10.07 -3.77
C LEU A 57 8.08 -9.08 -4.76
N GLY A 58 7.63 -7.92 -4.26
CA GLY A 58 6.93 -6.89 -5.02
C GLY A 58 5.41 -7.10 -5.04
N HIS A 59 4.67 -6.08 -4.61
CA HIS A 59 3.21 -6.17 -4.47
C HIS A 59 2.47 -4.90 -4.90
N GLU A 60 3.16 -3.99 -5.59
CA GLU A 60 2.57 -2.75 -6.11
C GLU A 60 2.68 -2.66 -7.65
N PRO A 61 2.20 -3.66 -8.40
CA PRO A 61 2.40 -3.66 -9.84
C PRO A 61 1.36 -2.88 -10.62
N ALA A 62 1.81 -2.31 -11.76
CA ALA A 62 0.98 -2.00 -12.89
C ALA A 62 1.61 -2.57 -14.16
N GLY A 63 0.78 -2.98 -15.11
CA GLY A 63 1.27 -3.63 -16.32
C GLY A 63 0.20 -3.82 -17.38
N VAL A 64 0.54 -4.61 -18.39
CA VAL A 64 -0.32 -4.92 -19.51
C VAL A 64 -0.59 -6.42 -19.57
N VAL A 65 -1.85 -6.80 -19.68
CA VAL A 65 -2.26 -8.20 -19.84
C VAL A 65 -1.72 -8.73 -21.15
N VAL A 66 -1.00 -9.86 -21.10
CA VAL A 66 -0.45 -10.51 -22.31
C VAL A 66 -1.20 -11.80 -22.68
N GLU A 67 -1.67 -12.55 -21.68
CA GLU A 67 -2.37 -13.82 -21.90
C GLU A 67 -3.40 -14.04 -20.78
N VAL A 68 -4.53 -14.65 -21.13
CA VAL A 68 -5.58 -15.03 -20.18
C VAL A 68 -5.89 -16.51 -20.25
N GLY A 69 -6.06 -17.14 -19.11
CA GLY A 69 -6.47 -18.54 -19.01
C GLY A 69 -7.98 -18.73 -19.19
N PRO A 70 -8.43 -19.98 -19.21
CA PRO A 70 -9.85 -20.31 -19.33
C PRO A 70 -10.68 -19.68 -18.21
N GLY A 71 -11.88 -19.18 -18.54
CA GLY A 71 -12.85 -18.63 -17.57
C GLY A 71 -12.51 -17.23 -17.02
N VAL A 72 -11.47 -16.57 -17.54
CA VAL A 72 -11.21 -15.15 -17.24
C VAL A 72 -12.28 -14.30 -17.92
N THR A 73 -12.91 -13.40 -17.15
CA THR A 73 -14.02 -12.56 -17.63
C THR A 73 -13.81 -11.07 -17.41
N HIS A 74 -12.88 -10.71 -16.53
CA HIS A 74 -12.71 -9.32 -16.08
C HIS A 74 -11.72 -8.52 -16.96
N VAL A 75 -10.74 -9.17 -17.55
CA VAL A 75 -9.67 -8.55 -18.36
C VAL A 75 -9.40 -9.37 -19.63
N GLN A 76 -8.76 -8.74 -20.60
CA GLN A 76 -8.31 -9.37 -21.85
C GLN A 76 -6.92 -8.88 -22.24
N ALA A 77 -6.25 -9.57 -23.16
CA ALA A 77 -4.94 -9.16 -23.66
C ALA A 77 -4.98 -7.71 -24.19
N GLY A 78 -3.94 -6.94 -23.85
CA GLY A 78 -3.80 -5.52 -24.16
C GLY A 78 -4.50 -4.57 -23.17
N ASP A 79 -5.18 -5.08 -22.13
CA ASP A 79 -5.70 -4.24 -21.07
C ASP A 79 -4.59 -3.76 -20.12
N HIS A 80 -4.65 -2.49 -19.72
CA HIS A 80 -3.83 -1.94 -18.64
C HIS A 80 -4.46 -2.30 -17.29
N VAL A 81 -3.64 -2.78 -16.37
CA VAL A 81 -4.10 -3.27 -15.07
C VAL A 81 -3.21 -2.80 -13.93
N ILE A 82 -3.83 -2.66 -12.75
CA ILE A 82 -3.15 -2.59 -11.46
C ILE A 82 -3.38 -3.90 -10.73
N GLY A 83 -2.33 -4.46 -10.12
CA GLY A 83 -2.44 -5.59 -9.20
C GLY A 83 -2.66 -5.12 -7.77
N CYS A 84 -3.44 -5.88 -7.00
CA CYS A 84 -3.71 -5.62 -5.59
C CYS A 84 -3.55 -6.89 -4.76
N LEU A 85 -2.86 -6.75 -3.64
CA LEU A 85 -2.66 -7.86 -2.69
C LEU A 85 -3.97 -8.30 -1.99
N SER A 86 -5.02 -7.47 -2.02
CA SER A 86 -6.34 -7.81 -1.52
C SER A 86 -7.13 -8.72 -2.49
N ALA A 87 -6.46 -9.75 -3.02
CA ALA A 87 -7.13 -10.74 -3.87
C ALA A 87 -8.31 -11.38 -3.13
N PHE A 88 -9.46 -11.48 -3.78
CA PHE A 88 -10.70 -11.87 -3.13
C PHE A 88 -11.41 -13.04 -3.84
N CYS A 89 -12.11 -13.89 -3.07
CA CYS A 89 -12.83 -15.04 -3.64
C CYS A 89 -14.22 -14.69 -4.22
N GLY A 90 -14.86 -13.62 -3.73
CA GLY A 90 -16.20 -13.19 -4.12
C GLY A 90 -17.36 -13.90 -3.39
N SER A 91 -17.10 -14.94 -2.59
CA SER A 91 -18.16 -15.80 -2.00
C SER A 91 -18.09 -15.98 -0.48
N CYS A 92 -17.00 -15.59 0.18
CA CYS A 92 -16.91 -15.68 1.65
C CYS A 92 -17.72 -14.57 2.34
N ALA A 93 -17.94 -14.71 3.64
CA ALA A 93 -18.69 -13.74 4.44
C ALA A 93 -18.16 -12.31 4.30
N TYR A 94 -16.84 -12.12 4.29
CA TYR A 94 -16.22 -10.81 4.11
C TYR A 94 -16.53 -10.20 2.73
N CYS A 95 -16.40 -11.01 1.65
CA CYS A 95 -16.72 -10.53 0.31
C CYS A 95 -18.19 -10.14 0.18
N LEU A 96 -19.10 -10.97 0.70
CA LEU A 96 -20.54 -10.75 0.63
C LEU A 96 -21.01 -9.58 1.51
N SER A 97 -20.28 -9.28 2.60
CA SER A 97 -20.55 -8.09 3.44
C SER A 97 -19.87 -6.80 2.95
N GLY A 98 -19.25 -6.82 1.76
CA GLY A 98 -18.61 -5.63 1.18
C GLY A 98 -17.23 -5.28 1.75
N GLN A 99 -16.56 -6.25 2.40
CA GLN A 99 -15.23 -6.13 2.99
C GLN A 99 -14.20 -7.07 2.32
N PRO A 100 -14.04 -7.04 0.98
CA PRO A 100 -13.17 -7.97 0.26
C PRO A 100 -11.69 -7.84 0.66
N ASN A 101 -11.27 -6.71 1.22
CA ASN A 101 -9.92 -6.49 1.77
C ASN A 101 -9.60 -7.41 2.96
N LEU A 102 -10.59 -8.02 3.61
CA LEU A 102 -10.44 -8.99 4.69
C LEU A 102 -10.54 -10.45 4.20
N CYS A 103 -10.74 -10.67 2.91
CA CYS A 103 -10.77 -12.00 2.32
C CYS A 103 -9.38 -12.64 2.38
N GLY A 104 -9.30 -13.89 2.83
CA GLY A 104 -8.03 -14.63 2.86
C GLY A 104 -7.49 -15.03 1.48
N GLY A 105 -8.23 -14.80 0.39
CA GLY A 105 -7.78 -15.04 -0.98
C GLY A 105 -7.51 -16.50 -1.34
N ALA A 106 -7.84 -17.48 -0.50
CA ALA A 106 -7.50 -18.90 -0.70
C ALA A 106 -7.96 -19.44 -2.07
N ALA A 107 -9.15 -19.06 -2.53
CA ALA A 107 -9.67 -19.48 -3.83
C ALA A 107 -8.96 -18.84 -5.04
N THR A 108 -7.99 -17.96 -4.81
CA THR A 108 -7.17 -17.35 -5.87
C THR A 108 -5.81 -18.03 -6.02
N GLN A 109 -5.53 -19.04 -5.22
CA GLN A 109 -4.32 -19.84 -5.28
C GLN A 109 -4.57 -21.12 -6.06
N ARG A 110 -3.51 -21.71 -6.61
CA ARG A 110 -3.55 -23.06 -7.17
C ARG A 110 -3.77 -24.09 -6.07
N ALA A 111 -4.48 -25.17 -6.40
CA ALA A 111 -4.70 -26.26 -5.46
C ALA A 111 -3.38 -26.96 -5.10
N PRO A 112 -3.29 -27.58 -3.91
CA PRO A 112 -2.14 -28.42 -3.57
C PRO A 112 -1.94 -29.52 -4.62
N GLY A 113 -0.70 -29.68 -5.10
CA GLY A 113 -0.34 -30.65 -6.14
C GLY A 113 -0.40 -30.13 -7.58
N GLU A 114 -0.96 -28.95 -7.83
CA GLU A 114 -0.83 -28.30 -9.12
C GLU A 114 0.59 -27.72 -9.33
N PRO A 115 1.10 -27.70 -10.58
CA PRO A 115 2.39 -27.08 -10.87
C PRO A 115 2.45 -25.64 -10.36
N PRO A 116 3.57 -25.19 -9.77
CA PRO A 116 3.69 -23.83 -9.26
C PRO A 116 3.62 -22.81 -10.39
N ARG A 117 3.20 -21.57 -10.06
CA ARG A 117 3.21 -20.45 -11.03
C ARG A 117 4.62 -20.02 -11.40
N LEU A 118 5.55 -20.10 -10.45
CA LEU A 118 6.96 -19.73 -10.62
C LEU A 118 7.84 -20.90 -10.21
N SER A 119 8.87 -21.17 -11.02
CA SER A 119 9.86 -22.22 -10.74
C SER A 119 11.24 -21.88 -11.31
N LYS A 120 12.25 -22.60 -10.88
CA LYS A 120 13.58 -22.57 -11.50
C LYS A 120 14.16 -23.99 -11.52
N LYS A 121 14.32 -24.58 -12.71
CA LYS A 121 14.84 -25.96 -12.86
C LYS A 121 14.13 -26.98 -11.96
N GLY A 122 12.81 -26.84 -11.82
CA GLY A 122 11.99 -27.71 -10.97
C GLY A 122 11.90 -27.30 -9.49
N GLU A 123 12.71 -26.34 -9.03
CA GLU A 123 12.58 -25.76 -7.71
C GLU A 123 11.37 -24.82 -7.65
N LEU A 124 10.49 -25.00 -6.65
CA LEU A 124 9.39 -24.06 -6.39
C LEU A 124 9.95 -22.69 -5.99
N ILE A 125 9.43 -21.63 -6.62
CA ILE A 125 9.63 -20.26 -6.17
C ILE A 125 8.29 -19.71 -5.69
N HIS A 126 8.24 -19.24 -4.45
CA HIS A 126 7.02 -18.72 -3.85
C HIS A 126 6.66 -17.33 -4.39
N GLN A 127 5.36 -17.05 -4.39
CA GLN A 127 4.83 -15.72 -4.71
C GLN A 127 4.55 -14.93 -3.44
N PHE A 128 5.02 -13.68 -3.38
CA PHE A 128 4.61 -12.75 -2.35
C PHE A 128 3.29 -12.07 -2.70
N ALA A 129 2.38 -12.04 -1.74
CA ALA A 129 1.08 -11.32 -1.85
C ALA A 129 0.24 -11.72 -3.08
N HIS A 130 0.38 -12.96 -3.60
CA HIS A 130 -0.24 -13.47 -4.84
C HIS A 130 0.15 -12.72 -6.11
N LEU A 131 1.18 -11.86 -6.08
CA LEU A 131 1.58 -10.97 -7.16
C LEU A 131 3.00 -11.23 -7.65
N SER A 132 4.03 -11.01 -6.82
CA SER A 132 5.46 -11.20 -7.19
C SER A 132 5.92 -10.25 -8.29
N ALA A 133 5.79 -8.96 -8.06
CA ALA A 133 5.96 -7.95 -9.09
C ALA A 133 7.41 -7.51 -9.37
N PHE A 134 8.40 -7.94 -8.57
CA PHE A 134 9.82 -7.72 -8.92
C PHE A 134 10.27 -8.72 -9.97
N ALA A 135 9.50 -8.84 -11.06
CA ALA A 135 9.72 -9.69 -12.21
C ALA A 135 9.17 -9.05 -13.46
N GLU A 136 9.73 -9.40 -14.63
CA GLU A 136 9.29 -8.90 -15.93
C GLU A 136 7.85 -9.27 -16.26
N GLU A 137 7.37 -10.40 -15.74
CA GLU A 137 5.98 -10.84 -15.88
C GLU A 137 5.45 -11.43 -14.57
N MET A 138 4.14 -11.38 -14.40
CA MET A 138 3.41 -11.99 -13.30
C MET A 138 2.36 -12.96 -13.82
N LEU A 139 2.15 -14.05 -13.11
CA LEU A 139 1.00 -14.94 -13.30
C LEU A 139 0.13 -14.89 -12.05
N VAL A 140 -1.06 -14.32 -12.17
CA VAL A 140 -1.95 -14.01 -11.06
C VAL A 140 -3.38 -14.44 -11.35
N HIS A 141 -4.19 -14.62 -10.33
CA HIS A 141 -5.62 -14.83 -10.51
C HIS A 141 -6.30 -13.51 -10.91
N GLU A 142 -7.32 -13.54 -11.80
CA GLU A 142 -8.02 -12.33 -12.26
C GLU A 142 -8.58 -11.47 -11.10
N ASN A 143 -8.91 -12.08 -9.95
CA ASN A 143 -9.38 -11.38 -8.75
C ASN A 143 -8.27 -10.67 -7.95
N ALA A 144 -7.04 -10.66 -8.43
CA ALA A 144 -5.96 -9.82 -7.94
C ALA A 144 -5.73 -8.59 -8.85
N LEU A 145 -6.53 -8.44 -9.91
CA LEU A 145 -6.36 -7.39 -10.92
C LEU A 145 -7.57 -6.48 -11.00
N VAL A 146 -7.31 -5.23 -11.37
CA VAL A 146 -8.32 -4.28 -11.81
C VAL A 146 -7.86 -3.63 -13.12
N LYS A 147 -8.77 -3.59 -14.09
CA LYS A 147 -8.58 -2.87 -15.36
C LYS A 147 -8.66 -1.37 -15.11
N ILE A 148 -7.76 -0.63 -15.73
CA ILE A 148 -7.68 0.83 -15.66
C ILE A 148 -7.68 1.47 -17.04
N ARG A 149 -7.88 2.77 -17.08
CA ARG A 149 -7.82 3.58 -18.30
C ARG A 149 -6.40 3.53 -18.88
N LYS A 150 -6.29 3.42 -20.22
CA LYS A 150 -5.01 3.33 -20.93
C LYS A 150 -4.19 4.62 -20.87
N GLU A 151 -4.86 5.75 -20.66
CA GLU A 151 -4.24 7.06 -20.51
C GLU A 151 -3.44 7.20 -19.20
N MET A 152 -3.70 6.33 -18.22
CA MET A 152 -2.97 6.33 -16.96
C MET A 152 -1.53 5.83 -17.15
N PRO A 153 -0.51 6.65 -16.83
CA PRO A 153 0.88 6.20 -16.89
C PRO A 153 1.12 5.07 -15.88
N LEU A 154 1.72 3.95 -16.34
CA LEU A 154 1.79 2.73 -15.54
C LEU A 154 2.73 2.82 -14.33
N ASP A 155 3.75 3.66 -14.38
CA ASP A 155 4.64 3.92 -13.24
C ASP A 155 3.94 4.69 -12.10
N ARG A 156 2.98 5.56 -12.41
CA ARG A 156 2.10 6.21 -11.41
C ARG A 156 1.01 5.24 -10.96
N ALA A 157 0.46 4.45 -11.89
CA ALA A 157 -0.54 3.44 -11.57
C ALA A 157 -0.03 2.42 -10.55
N ALA A 158 1.25 2.03 -10.62
CA ALA A 158 1.88 1.11 -9.68
C ALA A 158 1.77 1.60 -8.22
N LEU A 159 1.91 2.90 -7.95
CA LEU A 159 1.76 3.45 -6.59
C LEU A 159 0.36 3.24 -6.01
N ILE A 160 -0.66 3.15 -6.88
CA ILE A 160 -2.06 2.92 -6.46
C ILE A 160 -2.22 1.50 -5.91
N GLY A 161 -1.40 0.53 -6.33
CA GLY A 161 -1.50 -0.89 -5.96
C GLY A 161 -1.50 -1.17 -4.46
N CYS A 162 -0.77 -0.38 -3.67
CA CYS A 162 -0.70 -0.55 -2.22
C CYS A 162 -0.73 0.79 -1.46
N GLY A 163 0.38 1.56 -1.48
CA GLY A 163 0.55 2.71 -0.59
C GLY A 163 -0.53 3.78 -0.77
N VAL A 164 -0.89 4.10 -2.01
CA VAL A 164 -1.91 5.10 -2.31
C VAL A 164 -3.30 4.60 -1.92
N THR A 165 -3.66 3.37 -2.27
CA THR A 165 -4.94 2.76 -1.87
C THR A 165 -5.06 2.67 -0.36
N THR A 166 -3.97 2.33 0.34
CA THR A 166 -3.95 2.27 1.81
C THR A 166 -4.23 3.64 2.43
N GLY A 167 -3.52 4.67 2.00
CA GLY A 167 -3.66 6.01 2.58
C GLY A 167 -4.96 6.72 2.20
N LEU A 168 -5.29 6.76 0.90
CA LEU A 168 -6.57 7.34 0.47
C LEU A 168 -7.75 6.60 1.09
N GLY A 169 -7.71 5.27 1.08
CA GLY A 169 -8.78 4.46 1.65
C GLY A 169 -8.89 4.61 3.17
N ALA A 170 -7.79 4.80 3.89
CA ALA A 170 -7.85 5.10 5.33
C ALA A 170 -8.68 6.36 5.59
N ALA A 171 -8.48 7.42 4.79
CA ALA A 171 -9.23 8.66 4.92
C ALA A 171 -10.68 8.54 4.39
N LEU A 172 -10.86 7.98 3.18
CA LEU A 172 -12.14 8.01 2.47
C LEU A 172 -13.08 6.86 2.85
N ASN A 173 -12.54 5.66 3.13
CA ASN A 173 -13.35 4.46 3.40
C ASN A 173 -13.38 4.13 4.89
N THR A 174 -12.21 4.09 5.58
CA THR A 174 -12.13 3.70 7.00
C THR A 174 -12.62 4.83 7.91
N ALA A 175 -12.06 6.03 7.79
CA ALA A 175 -12.51 7.20 8.54
C ALA A 175 -13.82 7.77 8.00
N GLY A 176 -13.99 7.75 6.67
CA GLY A 176 -15.14 8.37 6.02
C GLY A 176 -15.17 9.88 6.20
N ILE A 177 -13.99 10.51 6.13
CA ILE A 177 -13.81 11.95 6.40
C ILE A 177 -14.75 12.82 5.57
N ARG A 178 -15.30 13.84 6.20
CA ARG A 178 -16.33 14.71 5.61
C ARG A 178 -15.84 16.16 5.50
N PRO A 179 -16.45 16.96 4.62
CA PRO A 179 -16.14 18.38 4.51
C PRO A 179 -16.24 19.10 5.86
N GLY A 180 -15.20 19.86 6.19
CA GLY A 180 -15.11 20.64 7.44
C GLY A 180 -14.44 19.92 8.59
N GLU A 181 -14.29 18.58 8.58
CA GLU A 181 -13.60 17.83 9.63
C GLU A 181 -12.08 18.07 9.59
N THR A 182 -11.41 17.69 10.68
CA THR A 182 -9.98 17.94 10.91
C THR A 182 -9.22 16.64 11.05
N ALA A 183 -7.97 16.59 10.57
CA ALA A 183 -7.15 15.40 10.59
C ALA A 183 -5.70 15.70 11.01
N ALA A 184 -5.09 14.77 11.76
CA ALA A 184 -3.65 14.69 11.95
C ALA A 184 -3.14 13.40 11.29
N VAL A 185 -2.03 13.48 10.55
CA VAL A 185 -1.38 12.33 9.91
C VAL A 185 0.03 12.20 10.46
N ILE A 186 0.29 11.09 11.16
CA ILE A 186 1.55 10.80 11.81
C ILE A 186 2.36 9.85 10.93
N GLY A 187 3.50 10.35 10.43
CA GLY A 187 4.34 9.69 9.44
C GLY A 187 3.99 10.10 8.01
N CYS A 188 4.83 10.93 7.40
CA CYS A 188 4.70 11.44 6.03
C CYS A 188 5.48 10.60 5.01
N GLY A 189 5.46 9.26 5.14
CA GLY A 189 5.88 8.31 4.12
C GLY A 189 4.82 8.16 3.02
N GLY A 190 5.00 7.21 2.09
CA GLY A 190 4.08 7.00 0.96
C GLY A 190 2.62 6.84 1.36
N VAL A 191 2.34 6.10 2.45
CA VAL A 191 0.97 5.90 2.97
C VAL A 191 0.43 7.19 3.60
N GLY A 192 1.21 7.86 4.46
CA GLY A 192 0.76 9.10 5.11
C GLY A 192 0.55 10.25 4.12
N LEU A 193 1.42 10.39 3.12
CA LEU A 193 1.24 11.37 2.04
C LEU A 193 -0.05 11.09 1.22
N ALA A 194 -0.39 9.81 1.03
CA ALA A 194 -1.65 9.44 0.41
C ALA A 194 -2.85 9.72 1.32
N ALA A 195 -2.73 9.48 2.65
CA ALA A 195 -3.78 9.81 3.61
C ALA A 195 -4.05 11.32 3.66
N ILE A 196 -3.00 12.17 3.63
CA ILE A 196 -3.12 13.62 3.51
C ILE A 196 -3.93 14.00 2.27
N GLN A 197 -3.61 13.44 1.12
CA GLN A 197 -4.37 13.69 -0.11
C GLN A 197 -5.81 13.17 0.00
N GLY A 198 -6.02 12.01 0.63
CA GLY A 198 -7.36 11.48 0.91
C GLY A 198 -8.19 12.42 1.77
N CYS A 199 -7.61 12.96 2.84
CA CYS A 199 -8.26 13.98 3.69
C CYS A 199 -8.61 15.24 2.89
N ARG A 200 -7.71 15.73 2.03
CA ARG A 200 -7.97 16.88 1.15
C ARG A 200 -9.10 16.60 0.17
N ILE A 201 -9.11 15.44 -0.48
CA ILE A 201 -10.14 15.02 -1.44
C ILE A 201 -11.49 14.85 -0.73
N GLY A 202 -11.51 14.35 0.50
CA GLY A 202 -12.71 14.24 1.34
C GLY A 202 -13.23 15.56 1.89
N GLY A 203 -12.47 16.66 1.71
CA GLY A 203 -12.91 18.00 2.10
C GLY A 203 -12.56 18.40 3.53
N ALA A 204 -11.55 17.77 4.14
CA ALA A 204 -11.07 18.20 5.46
C ALA A 204 -10.70 19.69 5.45
N SER A 205 -11.14 20.42 6.49
CA SER A 205 -10.86 21.84 6.66
C SER A 205 -9.43 22.09 7.15
N ARG A 206 -8.87 21.13 7.88
CA ARG A 206 -7.55 21.23 8.48
C ARG A 206 -6.86 19.87 8.45
N ILE A 207 -5.63 19.82 7.94
CA ILE A 207 -4.83 18.58 7.78
C ILE A 207 -3.44 18.87 8.33
N ILE A 208 -3.12 18.28 9.47
CA ILE A 208 -1.85 18.47 10.18
C ILE A 208 -0.93 17.30 9.87
N ALA A 209 0.16 17.54 9.18
CA ALA A 209 1.21 16.56 8.93
C ALA A 209 2.21 16.52 10.09
N VAL A 210 2.58 15.33 10.55
CA VAL A 210 3.55 15.11 11.63
C VAL A 210 4.63 14.16 11.15
N ASP A 211 5.90 14.59 11.11
CA ASP A 211 7.07 13.77 10.78
C ASP A 211 8.32 14.37 11.44
N THR A 212 9.43 13.66 11.41
CA THR A 212 10.73 14.13 11.93
C THR A 212 11.65 14.68 10.84
N LEU A 213 11.29 14.52 9.56
CA LEU A 213 12.10 14.91 8.42
C LEU A 213 11.49 16.11 7.69
N ALA A 214 12.19 17.25 7.72
CA ALA A 214 11.72 18.53 7.17
C ALA A 214 11.28 18.41 5.70
N TRP A 215 12.05 17.70 4.84
CA TRP A 215 11.69 17.53 3.44
C TRP A 215 10.36 16.78 3.22
N LYS A 216 10.03 15.82 4.11
CA LYS A 216 8.73 15.12 4.07
C LYS A 216 7.58 16.03 4.46
N LEU A 217 7.81 16.90 5.43
CA LEU A 217 6.84 17.92 5.86
C LEU A 217 6.58 18.94 4.74
N ASP A 218 7.61 19.35 4.02
CA ASP A 218 7.48 20.22 2.84
C ASP A 218 6.69 19.53 1.71
N LEU A 219 6.95 18.26 1.47
CA LEU A 219 6.20 17.47 0.50
C LEU A 219 4.74 17.30 0.95
N ALA A 220 4.49 17.04 2.23
CA ALA A 220 3.15 16.94 2.80
C ALA A 220 2.33 18.22 2.56
N LYS A 221 2.93 19.41 2.74
CA LYS A 221 2.29 20.70 2.42
C LYS A 221 1.94 20.82 0.94
N LYS A 222 2.85 20.44 0.05
CA LYS A 222 2.60 20.45 -1.43
C LYS A 222 1.44 19.52 -1.81
N LEU A 223 1.25 18.43 -1.05
CA LEU A 223 0.21 17.43 -1.28
C LEU A 223 -1.11 17.73 -0.57
N GLY A 224 -1.16 18.77 0.27
CA GLY A 224 -2.42 19.28 0.82
C GLY A 224 -2.52 19.38 2.33
N ALA A 225 -1.44 19.13 3.08
CA ALA A 225 -1.42 19.46 4.50
C ALA A 225 -1.50 20.98 4.70
N THR A 226 -2.37 21.42 5.61
CA THR A 226 -2.54 22.84 5.97
C THR A 226 -1.46 23.30 6.92
N GLU A 227 -1.02 22.40 7.82
CA GLU A 227 0.07 22.61 8.76
C GLU A 227 1.03 21.42 8.76
N ALA A 228 2.25 21.68 9.23
CA ALA A 228 3.26 20.65 9.43
C ALA A 228 3.97 20.85 10.77
N ILE A 229 4.19 19.76 11.48
CA ILE A 229 4.83 19.74 12.80
C ILE A 229 6.05 18.83 12.73
N ASP A 230 7.21 19.38 13.10
CA ASP A 230 8.45 18.61 13.25
C ASP A 230 8.47 17.96 14.65
N ALA A 231 8.18 16.68 14.71
CA ALA A 231 8.14 15.90 15.95
C ALA A 231 9.53 15.66 16.56
N SER A 232 10.62 16.05 15.89
CA SER A 232 11.97 16.02 16.45
C SER A 232 12.29 17.28 17.27
N ALA A 233 11.57 18.38 17.01
CA ALA A 233 11.82 19.69 17.61
C ALA A 233 10.80 20.07 18.70
N GLU A 234 9.57 19.53 18.64
CA GLU A 234 8.49 19.86 19.56
C GLU A 234 7.58 18.66 19.88
N ASP A 235 6.83 18.73 20.97
CA ASP A 235 5.80 17.73 21.29
C ASP A 235 4.62 17.88 20.31
N ALA A 236 4.58 16.97 19.35
CA ALA A 236 3.57 16.99 18.28
C ALA A 236 2.13 16.87 18.84
N MET A 237 1.90 16.07 19.88
CA MET A 237 0.58 15.90 20.48
C MET A 237 0.11 17.22 21.10
N MET A 238 0.95 17.84 21.95
CA MET A 238 0.62 19.12 22.58
C MET A 238 0.41 20.23 21.55
N LYS A 239 1.18 20.21 20.47
CA LYS A 239 1.03 21.19 19.38
C LYS A 239 -0.30 21.02 18.64
N VAL A 240 -0.69 19.78 18.29
CA VAL A 240 -2.00 19.50 17.66
C VAL A 240 -3.13 19.97 18.58
N LEU A 241 -3.07 19.64 19.87
CA LEU A 241 -4.06 20.08 20.87
C LEU A 241 -4.13 21.60 20.97
N GLY A 242 -2.99 22.28 21.02
CA GLY A 242 -2.93 23.75 21.06
C GLY A 242 -3.52 24.43 19.83
N LEU A 243 -3.38 23.80 18.65
CA LEU A 243 -3.90 24.31 17.38
C LEU A 243 -5.41 24.07 17.19
N THR A 244 -5.95 22.98 17.73
CA THR A 244 -7.30 22.49 17.36
C THR A 244 -8.19 22.16 18.56
N GLY A 245 -7.65 21.99 19.74
CA GLY A 245 -8.35 21.37 20.88
C GLY A 245 -8.55 19.86 20.71
N GLY A 246 -7.95 19.26 19.69
CA GLY A 246 -8.06 17.87 19.26
C GLY A 246 -8.74 17.76 17.88
N VAL A 247 -8.22 16.83 17.04
CA VAL A 247 -8.73 16.57 15.68
C VAL A 247 -9.84 15.52 15.67
N ASP A 248 -10.65 15.51 14.59
CA ASP A 248 -11.68 14.47 14.38
C ASP A 248 -11.03 13.10 14.16
N TYR A 249 -9.97 13.07 13.36
CA TYR A 249 -9.24 11.84 13.02
C TYR A 249 -7.73 12.00 13.18
N ALA A 250 -7.09 11.00 13.77
CA ALA A 250 -5.63 10.85 13.71
C ALA A 250 -5.30 9.58 12.95
N PHE A 251 -4.44 9.69 11.92
CA PHE A 251 -3.98 8.56 11.11
C PHE A 251 -2.55 8.20 11.54
N GLU A 252 -2.37 7.03 12.13
CA GLU A 252 -1.06 6.51 12.47
C GLU A 252 -0.54 5.68 11.29
N CYS A 253 0.51 6.19 10.60
CA CYS A 253 1.03 5.63 9.36
C CYS A 253 2.48 5.10 9.48
N ILE A 254 3.00 4.89 10.69
CA ILE A 254 4.37 4.42 10.96
C ILE A 254 4.38 2.97 11.45
N GLY A 255 3.49 2.63 12.39
CA GLY A 255 3.43 1.32 13.04
C GLY A 255 4.25 1.24 14.33
N LEU A 256 4.32 2.30 15.13
CA LEU A 256 5.03 2.35 16.41
C LEU A 256 4.07 2.51 17.59
N LYS A 257 4.41 1.91 18.75
CA LYS A 257 3.64 2.03 19.99
C LYS A 257 3.44 3.49 20.40
N GLN A 258 4.51 4.27 20.36
CA GLN A 258 4.53 5.66 20.81
C GLN A 258 3.63 6.53 19.93
N THR A 259 3.71 6.35 18.59
CA THR A 259 2.91 7.14 17.66
C THR A 259 1.42 6.78 17.71
N ALA A 260 1.08 5.51 17.99
CA ALA A 260 -0.30 5.10 18.26
C ALA A 260 -0.86 5.77 19.53
N ALA A 261 -0.09 5.79 20.62
CA ALA A 261 -0.50 6.46 21.85
C ALA A 261 -0.63 7.99 21.66
N GLN A 262 0.32 8.62 20.96
CA GLN A 262 0.24 10.03 20.59
C GLN A 262 -1.00 10.34 19.73
N GLY A 263 -1.30 9.50 18.75
CA GLY A 263 -2.48 9.65 17.89
C GLY A 263 -3.79 9.60 18.69
N LEU A 264 -3.90 8.72 19.68
CA LEU A 264 -5.05 8.70 20.60
C LEU A 264 -5.16 9.98 21.42
N GLY A 265 -4.02 10.57 21.84
CA GLY A 265 -3.97 11.84 22.55
C GLY A 265 -4.34 13.04 21.69
N MET A 266 -4.09 13.00 20.37
CA MET A 266 -4.37 14.08 19.43
C MET A 266 -5.84 14.24 19.08
N ILE A 267 -6.68 13.19 19.22
CA ILE A 267 -8.09 13.26 18.83
C ILE A 267 -8.95 13.90 19.92
N ARG A 268 -9.98 14.64 19.48
CA ARG A 268 -10.99 15.23 20.37
C ARG A 268 -11.88 14.18 21.02
N LYS A 269 -12.75 14.59 21.94
CA LYS A 269 -13.86 13.74 22.43
C LYS A 269 -14.72 13.28 21.25
N GLY A 270 -15.05 12.00 21.22
CA GLY A 270 -15.75 11.36 20.10
C GLY A 270 -14.95 11.23 18.81
N GLY A 271 -13.65 11.56 18.81
CA GLY A 271 -12.76 11.40 17.66
C GLY A 271 -12.29 9.95 17.44
N THR A 272 -11.64 9.70 16.30
CA THR A 272 -11.20 8.35 15.91
C THR A 272 -9.71 8.31 15.59
N LEU A 273 -9.00 7.38 16.23
CA LEU A 273 -7.64 6.98 15.84
C LEU A 273 -7.74 5.88 14.79
N VAL A 274 -7.18 6.12 13.61
CA VAL A 274 -7.08 5.15 12.52
C VAL A 274 -5.67 4.58 12.47
N LEU A 275 -5.51 3.30 12.78
CA LEU A 275 -4.23 2.58 12.74
C LEU A 275 -4.02 2.03 11.33
N VAL A 276 -3.02 2.54 10.62
CA VAL A 276 -2.68 2.22 9.24
C VAL A 276 -1.29 1.58 9.13
N GLY A 277 -0.36 2.05 9.97
CA GLY A 277 1.00 1.52 10.05
C GLY A 277 1.02 0.08 10.56
N VAL A 278 1.86 -0.77 9.94
CA VAL A 278 2.00 -2.18 10.33
C VAL A 278 2.91 -2.27 11.53
N VAL A 279 2.33 -2.64 12.67
CA VAL A 279 3.07 -2.90 13.91
C VAL A 279 3.80 -4.24 13.80
N PRO A 280 5.08 -4.35 14.21
CA PRO A 280 5.82 -5.61 14.16
C PRO A 280 5.12 -6.74 14.94
N ILE A 281 5.25 -7.97 14.43
CA ILE A 281 4.67 -9.17 15.06
C ILE A 281 5.15 -9.28 16.51
N GLY A 282 4.22 -9.59 17.41
CA GLY A 282 4.49 -9.72 18.86
C GLY A 282 4.56 -8.38 19.62
N THR A 283 4.34 -7.25 18.94
CA THR A 283 4.28 -5.94 19.57
C THR A 283 2.85 -5.60 19.97
N ASN A 284 2.62 -5.29 21.25
CA ASN A 284 1.33 -4.81 21.76
C ASN A 284 1.30 -3.29 21.81
N LEU A 285 0.16 -2.69 21.48
CA LEU A 285 -0.08 -1.25 21.67
C LEU A 285 -0.60 -0.99 23.08
N GLU A 286 -0.07 0.05 23.71
CA GLU A 286 -0.52 0.52 25.03
C GLU A 286 -1.32 1.82 24.83
N LEU A 287 -2.64 1.72 24.98
CA LEU A 287 -3.58 2.83 24.82
C LEU A 287 -4.28 3.12 26.14
N ASN A 288 -4.50 4.42 26.43
CA ASN A 288 -5.20 4.82 27.64
C ASN A 288 -6.70 4.44 27.56
N GLY A 289 -7.06 3.34 28.22
CA GLY A 289 -8.45 2.83 28.21
C GLY A 289 -9.45 3.80 28.87
N LEU A 290 -9.02 4.57 29.88
CA LEU A 290 -9.88 5.56 30.54
C LEU A 290 -10.28 6.67 29.55
N ASP A 291 -9.35 7.15 28.76
CA ASP A 291 -9.62 8.15 27.72
C ASP A 291 -10.60 7.63 26.66
N ILE A 292 -10.43 6.38 26.25
CA ILE A 292 -11.33 5.74 25.27
C ILE A 292 -12.76 5.77 25.81
N VAL A 293 -12.97 5.28 27.06
CA VAL A 293 -14.31 5.17 27.64
C VAL A 293 -14.91 6.53 27.98
N LEU A 294 -14.19 7.38 28.77
CA LEU A 294 -14.76 8.62 29.27
C LEU A 294 -14.90 9.71 28.22
N GLN A 295 -14.10 9.66 27.16
CA GLN A 295 -14.16 10.63 26.07
C GLN A 295 -14.85 10.11 24.82
N GLY A 296 -15.35 8.86 24.83
CA GLY A 296 -16.05 8.24 23.71
C GLY A 296 -15.16 8.13 22.46
N LYS A 297 -13.83 7.99 22.63
CA LYS A 297 -12.88 7.88 21.52
C LYS A 297 -12.97 6.50 20.87
N SER A 298 -12.74 6.44 19.57
CA SER A 298 -12.69 5.19 18.81
C SER A 298 -11.27 4.88 18.35
N VAL A 299 -10.94 3.57 18.28
CA VAL A 299 -9.70 3.07 17.67
C VAL A 299 -10.08 2.04 16.63
N VAL A 300 -9.67 2.25 15.37
CA VAL A 300 -10.02 1.38 14.25
C VAL A 300 -8.78 1.01 13.44
N GLY A 301 -8.72 -0.24 12.98
CA GLY A 301 -7.70 -0.70 12.04
C GLY A 301 -8.10 -0.43 10.60
N SER A 302 -7.13 -0.14 9.74
CA SER A 302 -7.34 0.14 8.32
C SER A 302 -6.48 -0.79 7.45
N MET A 303 -6.93 -2.03 7.27
CA MET A 303 -6.25 -2.98 6.37
C MET A 303 -6.42 -2.54 4.92
N MET A 304 -5.30 -2.15 4.28
CA MET A 304 -5.27 -1.69 2.88
C MET A 304 -6.33 -0.60 2.59
N GLY A 305 -6.58 0.31 3.55
CA GLY A 305 -7.55 1.39 3.39
C GLY A 305 -9.00 0.91 3.30
N SER A 306 -9.35 -0.24 3.89
CA SER A 306 -10.69 -0.85 3.82
C SER A 306 -11.20 -0.90 2.37
N ASN A 307 -10.31 -1.25 1.42
CA ASN A 307 -10.55 -1.10 -0.01
C ASN A 307 -11.55 -2.13 -0.57
N ARG A 308 -12.24 -1.68 -1.60
CA ARG A 308 -12.92 -2.47 -2.62
C ARG A 308 -12.22 -2.17 -3.93
N PHE A 309 -11.00 -2.67 -4.10
CA PHE A 309 -10.02 -2.14 -5.07
C PHE A 309 -10.55 -2.07 -6.52
N ARG A 310 -11.43 -2.99 -6.94
CA ARG A 310 -12.06 -2.92 -8.28
C ARG A 310 -13.00 -1.71 -8.46
N ILE A 311 -13.44 -1.09 -7.36
CA ILE A 311 -14.23 0.15 -7.36
C ILE A 311 -13.34 1.34 -7.07
N ASP A 312 -12.47 1.23 -6.06
CA ASP A 312 -11.72 2.36 -5.53
C ASP A 312 -10.54 2.76 -6.43
N MET A 313 -9.75 1.80 -6.93
CA MET A 313 -8.59 2.14 -7.77
C MET A 313 -8.94 2.84 -9.09
N PRO A 314 -9.98 2.46 -9.85
CA PRO A 314 -10.42 3.25 -11.00
C PRO A 314 -10.78 4.70 -10.63
N ARG A 315 -11.42 4.93 -9.47
CA ARG A 315 -11.71 6.29 -8.97
C ARG A 315 -10.42 7.05 -8.64
N TYR A 316 -9.41 6.38 -8.10
CA TYR A 316 -8.11 7.00 -7.80
C TYR A 316 -7.36 7.34 -9.09
N VAL A 317 -7.48 6.51 -10.12
CA VAL A 317 -6.99 6.82 -11.48
C VAL A 317 -7.69 8.08 -12.02
N ASP A 318 -9.02 8.18 -11.90
CA ASP A 318 -9.76 9.37 -12.32
C ASP A 318 -9.32 10.60 -11.50
N PHE A 319 -9.13 10.49 -10.19
CA PHE A 319 -8.60 11.58 -9.37
C PHE A 319 -7.22 12.07 -9.83
N TYR A 320 -6.35 11.16 -10.28
CA TYR A 320 -5.06 11.54 -10.85
C TYR A 320 -5.22 12.24 -12.20
N LEU A 321 -6.01 11.68 -13.11
CA LEU A 321 -6.23 12.24 -14.45
C LEU A 321 -6.93 13.61 -14.39
N ASP A 322 -7.78 13.85 -13.38
CA ASP A 322 -8.44 15.13 -13.10
C ASP A 322 -7.54 16.12 -12.30
N GLY A 323 -6.30 15.74 -11.95
CA GLY A 323 -5.37 16.57 -11.18
C GLY A 323 -5.71 16.72 -9.68
N ARG A 324 -6.69 15.97 -9.18
CA ARG A 324 -7.04 15.96 -7.74
C ARG A 324 -6.08 15.12 -6.89
N LEU A 325 -5.53 14.05 -7.44
CA LEU A 325 -4.52 13.20 -6.81
C LEU A 325 -3.17 13.46 -7.49
N LYS A 326 -2.17 13.79 -6.70
CA LYS A 326 -0.82 14.10 -7.17
C LYS A 326 0.07 12.88 -6.92
N LEU A 327 0.45 12.16 -7.97
CA LEU A 327 1.32 10.99 -7.88
C LEU A 327 2.74 11.29 -8.39
N ASP A 328 2.88 12.24 -9.30
CA ASP A 328 4.18 12.63 -9.86
C ASP A 328 5.13 13.11 -8.77
N GLU A 329 4.64 13.94 -7.86
CA GLU A 329 5.39 14.51 -6.75
C GLU A 329 5.77 13.46 -5.69
N MET A 330 5.08 12.32 -5.66
CA MET A 330 5.40 11.23 -4.74
C MET A 330 6.57 10.36 -5.24
N ILE A 331 6.81 10.28 -6.55
CA ILE A 331 7.91 9.48 -7.10
C ILE A 331 9.22 10.24 -6.93
N SER A 332 10.02 9.80 -5.96
CA SER A 332 11.36 10.37 -5.75
C SER A 332 12.37 9.87 -6.79
N GLN A 333 12.30 8.57 -7.14
CA GLN A 333 13.26 7.98 -8.08
C GLN A 333 12.69 6.74 -8.79
N ARG A 334 13.21 6.51 -10.01
CA ARG A 334 12.96 5.31 -10.83
C ARG A 334 14.24 4.51 -10.96
N PHE A 335 14.11 3.19 -10.89
CA PHE A 335 15.19 2.23 -10.98
C PHE A 335 14.85 1.16 -12.03
N GLY A 336 15.87 0.50 -12.58
CA GLY A 336 15.69 -0.79 -13.26
C GLY A 336 15.65 -1.95 -12.26
N LEU A 337 15.28 -3.13 -12.72
CA LEU A 337 15.22 -4.34 -11.88
C LEU A 337 16.57 -4.65 -11.22
N ASP A 338 17.68 -4.42 -11.92
CA ASP A 338 19.04 -4.67 -11.42
C ASP A 338 19.40 -3.79 -10.21
N ASP A 339 18.77 -2.63 -10.09
CA ASP A 339 18.99 -1.66 -8.99
C ASP A 339 18.01 -1.85 -7.81
N VAL A 340 17.23 -2.94 -7.75
CA VAL A 340 16.20 -3.15 -6.71
C VAL A 340 16.77 -3.05 -5.30
N ASN A 341 17.96 -3.58 -5.05
CA ASN A 341 18.61 -3.50 -3.74
C ASN A 341 18.97 -2.05 -3.36
N LYS A 342 19.46 -1.26 -4.32
CA LYS A 342 19.74 0.16 -4.13
C LYS A 342 18.47 0.94 -3.77
N ALA A 343 17.32 0.60 -4.38
CA ALA A 343 16.05 1.22 -4.03
C ALA A 343 15.65 0.94 -2.57
N PHE A 344 15.91 -0.27 -2.06
CA PHE A 344 15.72 -0.60 -0.64
C PHE A 344 16.69 0.14 0.28
N ASP A 345 17.97 0.29 -0.10
CA ASP A 345 18.96 1.02 0.69
C ASP A 345 18.56 2.51 0.85
N MET A 346 18.14 3.16 -0.22
CA MET A 346 17.66 4.55 -0.15
C MET A 346 16.37 4.69 0.67
N MET A 347 15.49 3.69 0.62
CA MET A 347 14.29 3.68 1.47
C MET A 347 14.65 3.54 2.95
N LYS A 348 15.61 2.67 3.32
CA LYS A 348 16.14 2.54 4.69
C LYS A 348 16.77 3.84 5.19
N ALA A 349 17.50 4.53 4.33
CA ALA A 349 18.12 5.82 4.65
C ALA A 349 17.09 6.97 4.80
N GLY A 350 15.80 6.73 4.46
CA GLY A 350 14.76 7.76 4.53
C GLY A 350 14.89 8.87 3.47
N GLU A 351 15.61 8.61 2.39
CA GLU A 351 15.92 9.57 1.33
C GLU A 351 14.82 9.72 0.28
N VAL A 352 13.83 8.82 0.27
CA VAL A 352 12.79 8.76 -0.75
C VAL A 352 11.39 8.71 -0.14
N ALA A 353 10.41 9.35 -0.79
CA ALA A 353 9.00 9.18 -0.49
C ALA A 353 8.49 7.87 -1.12
N ARG A 354 8.70 7.70 -2.43
CA ARG A 354 8.38 6.48 -3.19
C ARG A 354 9.46 6.22 -4.24
N SER A 355 9.90 4.97 -4.32
CA SER A 355 10.73 4.44 -5.41
C SER A 355 9.89 3.53 -6.30
N VAL A 356 10.16 3.54 -7.60
CA VAL A 356 9.49 2.70 -8.59
C VAL A 356 10.54 1.93 -9.38
N ILE A 357 10.37 0.61 -9.50
CA ILE A 357 11.11 -0.21 -10.47
C ILE A 357 10.33 -0.14 -11.78
N ALA A 358 10.96 0.36 -12.83
CA ALA A 358 10.40 0.44 -14.17
C ALA A 358 11.06 -0.63 -15.06
N PHE A 359 10.24 -1.33 -15.81
CA PHE A 359 10.71 -2.34 -16.78
C PHE A 359 10.74 -1.72 -18.17
N ALA A 360 11.70 -2.15 -18.99
CA ALA A 360 11.75 -1.75 -20.39
C ALA A 360 10.48 -2.25 -21.12
N SER A 361 9.89 -1.36 -21.93
CA SER A 361 8.68 -1.64 -22.73
C SER A 361 8.97 -2.55 -23.92
#